data_6fdd5a50dda797d2266695bac18fa450
#
_entry.id   6fdd5a50dda797d2266695bac18fa450
#
_cell.length_a   1.000
_cell.length_b   1.000
_cell.length_c   1.000
_cell.angle_alpha   90.00
_cell.angle_beta   90.00
_cell.angle_gamma   90.00
#
_symmetry.space_group_name_H-M   'P 1'
#
loop_
_entity.id
_entity.type
_entity.pdbx_description
1 polymer ?
#
loop_
_entity_poly.entity_id
_entity_poly.type
_entity_poly.pdbx_seq_one_letter_code
_entity_poly.pdbx_strand_id
1 'polypeptide(L)'
;CQCCKGKRKDSKFEVHHIVYRSHGGSNEADNLITLCRTCHKKIHSGDIKLNIKGNMKGTLKYATQMNSIRKQLFKVYPSAIETFGYVTKANRLNLDVEKQHYNDACVIASQGKPFKVECELYKKKCIPKGDFQKTKGIRSEQPITTGKICGFRKFDKVRYFGKEYFIKGRMNTGYAILMDIEGNKIDFSTMPKGYKTPKLSNCNRIASRKTTLVTQVAV
;
A
#
# COMPACT_ATOMS: atom_id res chain seq x y z
N CYS A 1 20.82 -5.35 -3.80
CA CYS A 1 21.54 -6.53 -4.27
C CYS A 1 21.72 -7.53 -3.15
N GLN A 2 21.28 -8.76 -3.37
CA GLN A 2 21.30 -9.82 -2.35
C GLN A 2 22.72 -10.41 -2.14
N CYS A 3 23.60 -10.20 -3.08
CA CYS A 3 24.99 -10.63 -2.98
C CYS A 3 25.83 -9.64 -2.16
N CYS A 4 25.91 -8.37 -2.56
CA CYS A 4 26.78 -7.38 -1.92
C CYS A 4 26.07 -6.52 -0.85
N LYS A 5 24.76 -6.70 -0.64
CA LYS A 5 23.95 -5.97 0.35
C LYS A 5 24.15 -4.44 0.32
N GLY A 6 24.28 -3.88 -0.89
CA GLY A 6 24.50 -2.44 -1.10
C GLY A 6 25.94 -1.94 -0.97
N LYS A 7 26.91 -2.81 -0.66
CA LYS A 7 28.33 -2.41 -0.57
C LYS A 7 28.91 -1.87 -1.90
N ARG A 8 28.30 -2.24 -3.03
CA ARG A 8 28.65 -1.73 -4.34
C ARG A 8 27.61 -0.72 -4.76
N LYS A 9 27.99 0.52 -5.00
CA LYS A 9 27.10 1.64 -5.39
C LYS A 9 26.62 1.51 -6.84
N ASP A 10 26.09 0.34 -7.21
CA ASP A 10 25.53 0.09 -8.53
C ASP A 10 24.00 0.22 -8.45
N SER A 11 23.46 1.19 -9.18
CA SER A 11 22.03 1.51 -9.16
C SER A 11 21.16 0.61 -10.05
N LYS A 12 21.80 -0.19 -10.93
CA LYS A 12 21.08 -1.08 -11.84
C LYS A 12 20.97 -2.48 -11.25
N PHE A 13 19.72 -2.98 -11.17
CA PHE A 13 19.43 -4.30 -10.66
C PHE A 13 18.93 -5.22 -11.78
N GLU A 14 19.35 -6.48 -11.72
CA GLU A 14 18.99 -7.54 -12.65
C GLU A 14 18.50 -8.75 -11.89
N VAL A 15 17.58 -9.50 -12.52
CA VAL A 15 17.07 -10.76 -11.97
C VAL A 15 17.96 -11.89 -12.53
N HIS A 16 18.44 -12.73 -11.63
CA HIS A 16 19.30 -13.87 -11.94
C HIS A 16 18.61 -15.16 -11.52
N HIS A 17 18.70 -16.21 -12.34
CA HIS A 17 18.19 -17.53 -12.00
C HIS A 17 19.19 -18.23 -11.07
N ILE A 18 18.73 -18.70 -9.93
CA ILE A 18 19.56 -19.46 -8.98
C ILE A 18 19.99 -20.78 -9.62
N VAL A 19 19.04 -21.51 -10.15
CA VAL A 19 19.28 -22.63 -11.07
C VAL A 19 19.07 -22.08 -12.48
N TYR A 20 20.11 -22.16 -13.31
CA TYR A 20 20.03 -21.67 -14.68
C TYR A 20 18.95 -22.37 -15.49
N ARG A 21 18.32 -21.66 -16.41
CA ARG A 21 17.31 -22.22 -17.32
C ARG A 21 17.85 -23.37 -18.16
N SER A 22 19.13 -23.29 -18.57
CA SER A 22 19.83 -24.38 -19.27
C SER A 22 19.96 -25.66 -18.44
N HIS A 23 19.83 -25.53 -17.11
CA HIS A 23 19.85 -26.66 -16.17
C HIS A 23 18.45 -26.97 -15.59
N GLY A 24 17.39 -26.60 -16.30
CA GLY A 24 16.00 -26.87 -15.89
C GLY A 24 15.45 -25.93 -14.83
N GLY A 25 16.09 -24.79 -14.57
CA GLY A 25 15.61 -23.79 -13.61
C GLY A 25 14.30 -23.15 -14.03
N SER A 26 13.35 -23.04 -13.08
CA SER A 26 12.05 -22.43 -13.28
C SER A 26 12.11 -20.90 -13.31
N ASN A 27 11.06 -20.27 -13.84
CA ASN A 27 10.87 -18.80 -13.75
C ASN A 27 10.11 -18.37 -12.48
N GLU A 28 9.88 -19.28 -11.55
CA GLU A 28 9.20 -19.00 -10.30
C GLU A 28 10.06 -18.11 -9.39
N ALA A 29 9.39 -17.31 -8.57
CA ALA A 29 10.06 -16.29 -7.74
C ALA A 29 11.04 -16.87 -6.70
N ASP A 30 10.92 -18.16 -6.37
CA ASP A 30 11.83 -18.88 -5.48
C ASP A 30 13.14 -19.30 -6.15
N ASN A 31 13.14 -19.40 -7.48
CA ASN A 31 14.36 -19.63 -8.28
C ASN A 31 15.00 -18.33 -8.78
N LEU A 32 14.47 -17.17 -8.42
CA LEU A 32 14.95 -15.87 -8.89
C LEU A 32 15.56 -15.05 -7.76
N ILE A 33 16.64 -14.34 -8.05
CA ILE A 33 17.37 -13.49 -7.11
C ILE A 33 17.69 -12.13 -7.73
N THR A 34 17.54 -11.06 -6.96
CA THR A 34 17.88 -9.71 -7.41
C THR A 34 19.32 -9.37 -7.10
N LEU A 35 20.09 -9.08 -8.13
CA LEU A 35 21.50 -8.72 -8.06
C LEU A 35 21.74 -7.34 -8.67
N CYS A 36 22.74 -6.61 -8.21
CA CYS A 36 23.22 -5.47 -8.98
C CYS A 36 24.00 -5.97 -10.21
N ARG A 37 24.05 -5.15 -11.25
CA ARG A 37 24.70 -5.50 -12.52
C ARG A 37 26.13 -5.99 -12.36
N THR A 38 26.88 -5.35 -11.47
CA THR A 38 28.27 -5.75 -11.18
C THR A 38 28.35 -7.14 -10.57
N CYS A 39 27.51 -7.45 -9.56
CA CYS A 39 27.48 -8.79 -8.97
C CYS A 39 26.97 -9.84 -9.95
N HIS A 40 25.97 -9.49 -10.77
CA HIS A 40 25.42 -10.38 -11.78
C HIS A 40 26.47 -10.82 -12.80
N LYS A 41 27.25 -9.85 -13.33
CA LYS A 41 28.37 -10.15 -14.23
C LYS A 41 29.43 -11.05 -13.58
N LYS A 42 29.80 -10.75 -12.33
CA LYS A 42 30.83 -11.54 -11.61
C LYS A 42 30.40 -12.95 -11.25
N ILE A 43 29.09 -13.19 -11.10
CA ILE A 43 28.55 -14.54 -10.91
C ILE A 43 28.61 -15.31 -12.23
N HIS A 44 28.32 -14.67 -13.38
CA HIS A 44 28.39 -15.29 -14.67
C HIS A 44 29.85 -15.55 -15.12
N SER A 45 30.80 -14.71 -14.71
CA SER A 45 32.26 -14.95 -14.94
C SER A 45 32.87 -15.99 -14.00
N GLY A 46 32.11 -16.41 -12.95
CA GLY A 46 32.62 -17.34 -11.94
C GLY A 46 33.43 -16.72 -10.81
N ASP A 47 33.66 -15.40 -10.84
CA ASP A 47 34.42 -14.66 -9.82
C ASP A 47 33.72 -14.65 -8.44
N ILE A 48 32.42 -14.85 -8.43
CA ILE A 48 31.61 -14.91 -7.21
C ILE A 48 30.69 -16.13 -7.28
N LYS A 49 30.81 -17.00 -6.31
CA LYS A 49 29.84 -18.08 -6.10
C LYS A 49 28.68 -17.58 -5.23
N LEU A 50 27.46 -17.77 -5.69
CA LEU A 50 26.26 -17.50 -4.90
C LEU A 50 26.16 -18.57 -3.79
N ASN A 51 26.51 -18.19 -2.57
CA ASN A 51 26.30 -19.05 -1.42
C ASN A 51 24.88 -18.78 -0.87
N ILE A 52 23.88 -19.43 -1.47
CA ILE A 52 22.49 -19.35 -1.04
C ILE A 52 22.28 -20.41 0.03
N LYS A 53 22.56 -20.06 1.28
CA LYS A 53 22.23 -20.89 2.43
C LYS A 53 20.73 -20.83 2.65
N GLY A 54 20.04 -21.93 2.39
CA GLY A 54 18.70 -22.28 2.86
C GLY A 54 17.61 -21.23 2.58
N ASN A 55 16.43 -21.70 2.48
CA ASN A 55 15.13 -21.01 2.54
C ASN A 55 15.16 -19.47 2.36
N MET A 56 15.32 -19.03 1.12
CA MET A 56 14.97 -17.66 0.69
C MET A 56 13.45 -17.42 0.68
N LYS A 57 12.70 -18.30 1.35
CA LYS A 57 11.25 -18.18 1.48
C LYS A 57 10.91 -16.95 2.31
N GLY A 58 10.36 -15.95 1.67
CA GLY A 58 9.56 -14.93 2.31
C GLY A 58 10.01 -13.48 2.14
N THR A 59 11.23 -13.07 2.48
CA THR A 59 11.54 -11.63 2.61
C THR A 59 11.96 -10.93 1.32
N LEU A 60 12.53 -11.66 0.35
CA LEU A 60 13.06 -11.06 -0.88
C LEU A 60 12.28 -11.45 -2.15
N LYS A 61 11.33 -12.39 -2.02
CA LYS A 61 10.47 -12.84 -3.11
C LYS A 61 9.73 -11.67 -3.78
N TYR A 62 9.14 -10.79 -2.99
CA TYR A 62 8.38 -9.65 -3.51
C TYR A 62 9.28 -8.60 -4.20
N ALA A 63 10.46 -8.33 -3.66
CA ALA A 63 11.41 -7.42 -4.31
C ALA A 63 11.86 -7.96 -5.67
N THR A 64 12.14 -9.26 -5.77
CA THR A 64 12.50 -9.93 -7.02
C THR A 64 11.34 -9.92 -8.02
N GLN A 65 10.12 -10.20 -7.55
CA GLN A 65 8.90 -10.15 -8.35
C GLN A 65 8.65 -8.75 -8.91
N MET A 66 8.75 -7.71 -8.07
CA MET A 66 8.57 -6.32 -8.51
C MET A 66 9.64 -5.89 -9.53
N ASN A 67 10.88 -6.33 -9.38
CA ASN A 67 11.93 -6.04 -10.36
C ASN A 67 11.67 -6.76 -11.70
N SER A 68 11.10 -7.95 -11.69
CA SER A 68 10.65 -8.66 -12.90
C SER A 68 9.49 -7.95 -13.59
N ILE A 69 8.50 -7.50 -12.81
CA ILE A 69 7.35 -6.72 -13.31
C ILE A 69 7.83 -5.42 -13.96
N ARG A 70 8.77 -4.71 -13.30
CA ARG A 70 9.35 -3.48 -13.85
C ARG A 70 9.96 -3.72 -15.24
N LYS A 71 10.74 -4.78 -15.43
CA LYS A 71 11.29 -5.13 -16.74
C LYS A 71 10.23 -5.41 -17.79
N GLN A 72 9.12 -6.08 -17.40
CA GLN A 72 8.00 -6.33 -18.31
C GLN A 72 7.27 -5.03 -18.68
N LEU A 73 7.08 -4.10 -17.72
CA LEU A 73 6.48 -2.80 -17.99
C LEU A 73 7.26 -2.01 -19.05
N PHE A 74 8.59 -1.98 -18.98
CA PHE A 74 9.42 -1.33 -20.00
C PHE A 74 9.34 -2.00 -21.39
N LYS A 75 9.01 -3.29 -21.47
CA LYS A 75 8.73 -3.94 -22.76
C LYS A 75 7.38 -3.50 -23.35
N VAL A 76 6.39 -3.32 -22.48
CA VAL A 76 5.03 -2.88 -22.89
C VAL A 76 5.01 -1.38 -23.20
N TYR A 77 5.76 -0.59 -22.42
CA TYR A 77 5.85 0.86 -22.55
C TYR A 77 7.31 1.30 -22.75
N PRO A 78 7.86 1.16 -23.97
CA PRO A 78 9.27 1.47 -24.25
C PRO A 78 9.63 2.95 -24.05
N SER A 79 8.64 3.84 -24.19
CA SER A 79 8.78 5.29 -23.98
C SER A 79 8.67 5.73 -22.52
N ALA A 80 8.41 4.82 -21.60
CA ALA A 80 8.30 5.17 -20.19
C ALA A 80 9.64 5.67 -19.63
N ILE A 81 9.59 6.78 -18.89
CA ILE A 81 10.75 7.37 -18.23
C ILE A 81 10.75 6.92 -16.77
N GLU A 82 11.88 6.40 -16.32
CA GLU A 82 12.05 6.04 -14.92
C GLU A 82 12.50 7.23 -14.10
N THR A 83 11.88 7.43 -12.95
CA THR A 83 12.28 8.43 -11.95
C THR A 83 12.60 7.78 -10.61
N PHE A 84 13.23 8.53 -9.73
CA PHE A 84 13.62 8.08 -8.40
C PHE A 84 12.90 8.87 -7.31
N GLY A 85 12.64 8.23 -6.17
CA GLY A 85 11.93 8.84 -5.07
C GLY A 85 12.60 10.11 -4.52
N TYR A 86 13.92 10.21 -4.58
CA TYR A 86 14.63 11.44 -4.16
C TYR A 86 14.38 12.61 -5.12
N VAL A 87 14.27 12.36 -6.43
CA VAL A 87 13.94 13.39 -7.43
C VAL A 87 12.51 13.88 -7.21
N THR A 88 11.57 12.96 -7.04
CA THR A 88 10.17 13.29 -6.72
C THR A 88 10.07 14.11 -5.43
N LYS A 89 10.84 13.73 -4.39
CA LYS A 89 10.89 14.48 -3.14
C LYS A 89 11.42 15.90 -3.36
N ALA A 90 12.52 16.07 -4.08
CA ALA A 90 13.11 17.39 -4.35
C ALA A 90 12.13 18.28 -5.12
N ASN A 91 11.54 17.77 -6.20
CA ASN A 91 10.56 18.51 -7.00
C ASN A 91 9.32 18.89 -6.19
N ARG A 92 8.83 17.98 -5.35
CA ARG A 92 7.68 18.24 -4.48
C ARG A 92 7.95 19.37 -3.47
N LEU A 93 9.13 19.38 -2.86
CA LEU A 93 9.55 20.43 -1.94
C LEU A 93 9.69 21.78 -2.64
N ASN A 94 10.25 21.79 -3.86
CA ASN A 94 10.38 23.02 -4.66
C ASN A 94 9.01 23.60 -5.06
N LEU A 95 7.99 22.77 -5.20
CA LEU A 95 6.62 23.17 -5.53
C LEU A 95 5.77 23.47 -4.28
N ASP A 96 6.33 23.32 -3.08
CA ASP A 96 5.64 23.45 -1.80
C ASP A 96 4.36 22.60 -1.70
N VAL A 97 4.41 21.38 -2.19
CA VAL A 97 3.27 20.46 -2.22
C VAL A 97 3.39 19.41 -1.12
N GLU A 98 2.30 19.19 -0.38
CA GLU A 98 2.24 18.22 0.71
C GLU A 98 2.54 16.78 0.21
N LYS A 99 3.18 15.97 1.08
CA LYS A 99 3.47 14.57 0.78
C LYS A 99 2.20 13.72 0.81
N GLN A 100 1.63 13.48 -0.36
CA GLN A 100 0.51 12.56 -0.60
C GLN A 100 0.80 11.73 -1.84
N HIS A 101 0.20 10.54 -1.94
CA HIS A 101 0.44 9.67 -3.11
C HIS A 101 -0.01 10.32 -4.44
N TYR A 102 -1.13 11.02 -4.43
CA TYR A 102 -1.63 11.72 -5.62
C TYR A 102 -0.75 12.91 -5.98
N ASN A 103 -0.24 13.64 -5.00
CA ASN A 103 0.69 14.76 -5.21
C ASN A 103 2.02 14.27 -5.79
N ASP A 104 2.59 13.19 -5.25
CA ASP A 104 3.79 12.58 -5.81
C ASP A 104 3.56 12.11 -7.27
N ALA A 105 2.39 11.55 -7.58
CA ALA A 105 2.04 11.17 -8.94
C ALA A 105 1.95 12.39 -9.88
N CYS A 106 1.32 13.47 -9.44
CA CYS A 106 1.24 14.72 -10.21
C CYS A 106 2.63 15.34 -10.43
N VAL A 107 3.48 15.37 -9.41
CA VAL A 107 4.86 15.87 -9.50
C VAL A 107 5.69 15.03 -10.49
N ILE A 108 5.50 13.72 -10.52
CA ILE A 108 6.16 12.83 -11.49
C ILE A 108 5.65 13.13 -12.90
N ALA A 109 4.34 13.23 -13.09
CA ALA A 109 3.71 13.49 -14.39
C ALA A 109 4.10 14.88 -14.96
N SER A 110 4.15 15.91 -14.10
CA SER A 110 4.56 17.26 -14.48
C SER A 110 6.07 17.44 -14.65
N GLN A 111 6.87 16.40 -14.32
CA GLN A 111 8.34 16.47 -14.31
C GLN A 111 8.88 17.61 -13.42
N GLY A 112 8.18 17.90 -12.33
CA GLY A 112 8.54 18.98 -11.40
C GLY A 112 8.12 20.40 -11.85
N LYS A 113 7.31 20.52 -12.89
CA LYS A 113 6.69 21.80 -13.28
C LYS A 113 5.44 22.06 -12.45
N PRO A 114 5.05 23.33 -12.25
CA PRO A 114 3.77 23.66 -11.62
C PRO A 114 2.60 22.99 -12.35
N PHE A 115 1.63 22.48 -11.60
CA PHE A 115 0.47 21.79 -12.12
C PHE A 115 -0.80 22.20 -11.37
N LYS A 116 -1.95 22.03 -12.03
CA LYS A 116 -3.28 22.18 -11.45
C LYS A 116 -4.02 20.86 -11.62
N VAL A 117 -4.68 20.40 -10.56
CA VAL A 117 -5.53 19.22 -10.62
C VAL A 117 -6.95 19.67 -10.92
N GLU A 118 -7.48 19.25 -12.08
CA GLU A 118 -8.83 19.62 -12.54
C GLU A 118 -9.83 18.48 -12.45
N CYS A 119 -9.41 17.32 -11.95
CA CYS A 119 -10.28 16.15 -11.81
C CYS A 119 -10.57 15.84 -10.34
N GLU A 120 -11.69 15.16 -10.10
CA GLU A 120 -12.01 14.63 -8.79
C GLU A 120 -11.04 13.51 -8.41
N LEU A 121 -10.44 13.62 -7.25
CA LEU A 121 -9.55 12.60 -6.71
C LEU A 121 -10.26 11.74 -5.66
N TYR A 122 -10.07 10.44 -5.76
CA TYR A 122 -10.62 9.47 -4.83
C TYR A 122 -9.50 8.67 -4.17
N LYS A 123 -9.45 8.71 -2.85
CA LYS A 123 -8.59 7.84 -2.07
C LYS A 123 -9.26 6.50 -1.86
N LYS A 124 -8.54 5.41 -2.17
CA LYS A 124 -9.00 4.03 -1.99
C LYS A 124 -8.08 3.31 -1.01
N LYS A 125 -8.67 2.59 -0.06
CA LYS A 125 -7.95 1.77 0.91
C LYS A 125 -8.53 0.37 0.95
N CYS A 126 -7.71 -0.64 0.70
CA CYS A 126 -8.11 -2.03 0.81
C CYS A 126 -8.41 -2.39 2.27
N ILE A 127 -9.42 -3.20 2.49
CA ILE A 127 -9.79 -3.72 3.81
C ILE A 127 -9.73 -5.26 3.82
N PRO A 128 -9.50 -5.87 4.98
CA PRO A 128 -9.46 -7.33 5.10
C PRO A 128 -10.78 -7.98 4.67
N LYS A 129 -10.74 -9.22 4.20
CA LYS A 129 -11.93 -10.00 3.85
C LYS A 129 -12.84 -10.26 5.05
N GLY A 130 -12.27 -10.45 6.25
CA GLY A 130 -12.98 -10.63 7.52
C GLY A 130 -12.91 -9.39 8.41
N ASP A 131 -13.55 -9.43 9.56
CA ASP A 131 -13.35 -8.47 10.64
C ASP A 131 -12.26 -8.98 11.57
N PHE A 132 -11.36 -8.08 11.94
CA PHE A 132 -10.23 -8.39 12.82
C PHE A 132 -10.16 -7.36 13.94
N GLN A 133 -9.78 -7.81 15.11
CA GLN A 133 -9.58 -6.99 16.30
C GLN A 133 -8.31 -7.39 17.01
N LYS A 134 -7.53 -6.42 17.44
CA LYS A 134 -6.44 -6.65 18.39
C LYS A 134 -7.01 -6.91 19.77
N THR A 135 -6.61 -8.01 20.36
CA THR A 135 -6.96 -8.35 21.74
C THR A 135 -5.84 -7.87 22.66
N LYS A 136 -6.19 -7.37 23.84
CA LYS A 136 -5.20 -6.89 24.83
C LYS A 136 -4.18 -7.99 25.14
N GLY A 137 -2.91 -7.68 25.03
CA GLY A 137 -1.81 -8.63 25.26
C GLY A 137 -1.44 -9.54 24.08
N ILE A 138 -2.20 -9.53 22.98
CA ILE A 138 -1.92 -10.34 21.78
C ILE A 138 -1.30 -9.45 20.71
N ARG A 139 -0.19 -9.88 20.09
CA ARG A 139 0.49 -9.13 19.02
C ARG A 139 -0.22 -9.21 17.66
N SER A 140 -0.95 -10.29 17.40
CA SER A 140 -1.69 -10.52 16.16
C SER A 140 -3.15 -10.11 16.28
N GLU A 141 -3.75 -9.68 15.18
CA GLU A 141 -5.19 -9.47 15.09
C GLU A 141 -5.91 -10.81 14.99
N GLN A 142 -7.01 -10.94 15.72
CA GLN A 142 -7.85 -12.12 15.66
C GLN A 142 -9.13 -11.86 14.86
N PRO A 143 -9.63 -12.85 14.07
CA PRO A 143 -10.90 -12.72 13.39
C PRO A 143 -12.04 -12.63 14.41
N ILE A 144 -13.00 -11.75 14.15
CA ILE A 144 -14.22 -11.60 14.93
C ILE A 144 -15.43 -11.84 14.06
N THR A 145 -16.58 -12.12 14.68
CA THR A 145 -17.85 -12.33 13.97
C THR A 145 -18.22 -11.10 13.12
N THR A 146 -18.52 -11.33 11.85
CA THR A 146 -18.82 -10.28 10.87
C THR A 146 -20.30 -9.95 10.76
N GLY A 147 -21.11 -10.31 11.75
CA GLY A 147 -22.56 -10.08 11.78
C GLY A 147 -22.95 -8.59 11.66
N LYS A 148 -24.22 -8.35 11.37
CA LYS A 148 -24.81 -7.01 11.45
C LYS A 148 -25.24 -6.70 12.89
N ILE A 149 -24.99 -5.48 13.34
CA ILE A 149 -25.55 -4.92 14.58
C ILE A 149 -26.39 -3.72 14.18
N CYS A 150 -27.68 -3.69 14.54
CA CYS A 150 -28.62 -2.65 14.11
C CYS A 150 -28.60 -2.40 12.59
N GLY A 151 -28.42 -3.46 11.78
CA GLY A 151 -28.35 -3.38 10.32
C GLY A 151 -27.00 -2.99 9.73
N PHE A 152 -26.01 -2.59 10.53
CA PHE A 152 -24.71 -2.12 10.06
C PHE A 152 -23.60 -3.16 10.23
N ARG A 153 -22.62 -3.13 9.30
CA ARG A 153 -21.37 -3.88 9.37
C ARG A 153 -20.19 -2.96 9.65
N LYS A 154 -19.11 -3.50 10.18
CA LYS A 154 -17.81 -2.81 10.23
C LYS A 154 -17.42 -2.43 8.80
N PHE A 155 -16.86 -1.22 8.62
CA PHE A 155 -16.49 -0.62 7.34
C PHE A 155 -17.66 -0.17 6.44
N ASP A 156 -18.92 -0.24 6.87
CA ASP A 156 -19.98 0.45 6.16
C ASP A 156 -19.70 1.95 6.13
N LYS A 157 -19.96 2.60 4.99
CA LYS A 157 -19.85 4.05 4.84
C LYS A 157 -21.13 4.70 5.27
N VAL A 158 -21.05 5.65 6.15
CA VAL A 158 -22.20 6.31 6.76
C VAL A 158 -22.05 7.82 6.72
N ARG A 159 -23.19 8.52 6.63
CA ARG A 159 -23.27 9.95 6.88
C ARG A 159 -23.74 10.17 8.32
N TYR A 160 -22.98 10.97 9.06
CA TYR A 160 -23.27 11.35 10.41
C TYR A 160 -23.03 12.85 10.58
N PHE A 161 -24.05 13.60 11.02
CA PHE A 161 -23.98 15.05 11.16
C PHE A 161 -23.42 15.77 9.90
N GLY A 162 -23.97 15.41 8.72
CA GLY A 162 -23.61 16.01 7.43
C GLY A 162 -22.31 15.53 6.79
N LYS A 163 -21.43 14.86 7.54
CA LYS A 163 -20.13 14.37 7.05
C LYS A 163 -20.10 12.87 6.87
N GLU A 164 -19.18 12.39 6.02
CA GLU A 164 -19.01 10.98 5.68
C GLU A 164 -17.92 10.32 6.51
N TYR A 165 -18.20 9.16 7.05
CA TYR A 165 -17.31 8.37 7.88
C TYR A 165 -17.45 6.88 7.58
N PHE A 166 -16.57 6.06 8.15
CA PHE A 166 -16.66 4.61 8.12
C PHE A 166 -16.87 4.05 9.52
N ILE A 167 -17.63 2.97 9.63
CA ILE A 167 -17.86 2.31 10.92
C ILE A 167 -16.61 1.51 11.30
N LYS A 168 -15.95 1.91 12.38
CA LYS A 168 -14.83 1.20 13.01
C LYS A 168 -15.30 0.12 13.98
N GLY A 169 -16.29 0.44 14.80
CA GLY A 169 -16.85 -0.45 15.81
C GLY A 169 -18.35 -0.26 15.98
N ARG A 170 -19.02 -1.28 16.46
CA ARG A 170 -20.45 -1.33 16.73
C ARG A 170 -20.68 -1.97 18.08
N MET A 171 -21.61 -1.46 18.83
CA MET A 171 -22.01 -1.98 20.13
C MET A 171 -23.45 -2.46 20.08
N ASN A 172 -23.78 -3.55 20.76
CA ASN A 172 -25.15 -4.07 20.86
C ASN A 172 -26.11 -3.06 21.52
N THR A 173 -25.56 -2.12 22.29
CA THR A 173 -26.28 -0.97 22.86
C THR A 173 -26.69 0.09 21.83
N GLY A 174 -26.38 -0.12 20.53
CA GLY A 174 -26.71 0.80 19.46
C GLY A 174 -25.72 1.94 19.24
N TYR A 175 -24.61 1.96 19.97
CA TYR A 175 -23.55 2.95 19.74
C TYR A 175 -22.56 2.50 18.66
N ALA A 176 -21.94 3.48 17.99
CA ALA A 176 -20.93 3.29 16.98
C ALA A 176 -19.62 4.00 17.32
N ILE A 177 -18.52 3.45 16.83
CA ILE A 177 -17.24 4.14 16.72
C ILE A 177 -17.03 4.43 15.24
N LEU A 178 -16.89 5.70 14.87
CA LEU A 178 -16.66 6.15 13.52
C LEU A 178 -15.16 6.44 13.29
N MET A 179 -14.71 6.27 12.06
CA MET A 179 -13.33 6.49 11.65
C MET A 179 -13.25 7.17 10.29
N ASP A 180 -12.09 7.76 10.03
CA ASP A 180 -11.69 8.22 8.72
C ASP A 180 -11.26 7.05 7.81
N ILE A 181 -10.82 7.37 6.59
CA ILE A 181 -10.30 6.35 5.65
C ILE A 181 -8.98 5.74 6.12
N GLU A 182 -8.20 6.46 6.93
CA GLU A 182 -6.94 5.96 7.50
C GLU A 182 -7.16 4.97 8.65
N GLY A 183 -8.37 4.93 9.19
CA GLY A 183 -8.73 4.07 10.31
C GLY A 183 -8.56 4.74 11.67
N ASN A 184 -8.32 6.06 11.71
CA ASN A 184 -8.28 6.84 12.93
C ASN A 184 -9.69 7.03 13.47
N LYS A 185 -9.85 6.86 14.78
CA LYS A 185 -11.11 7.17 15.46
C LYS A 185 -11.36 8.67 15.39
N ILE A 186 -12.58 9.04 15.01
CA ILE A 186 -13.01 10.45 15.03
C ILE A 186 -13.47 10.82 16.43
N ASP A 187 -13.01 11.96 16.91
CA ASP A 187 -13.48 12.56 18.15
C ASP A 187 -14.69 13.47 17.90
N PHE A 188 -15.76 13.22 18.62
CA PHE A 188 -17.00 13.97 18.56
C PHE A 188 -17.25 14.77 19.87
N SER A 189 -16.25 14.96 20.73
CA SER A 189 -16.38 15.66 22.01
C SER A 189 -16.89 17.09 21.89
N THR A 190 -16.56 17.75 20.78
CA THR A 190 -16.96 19.14 20.46
C THR A 190 -18.38 19.25 19.88
N MET A 191 -19.03 18.12 19.56
CA MET A 191 -20.37 18.13 18.97
C MET A 191 -21.45 18.48 19.99
N PRO A 192 -22.64 18.93 19.55
CA PRO A 192 -23.78 19.20 20.42
C PRO A 192 -24.17 18.00 21.27
N LYS A 193 -24.80 18.25 22.41
CA LYS A 193 -25.36 17.23 23.28
C LYS A 193 -26.27 16.27 22.47
N GLY A 194 -26.05 14.97 22.57
CA GLY A 194 -26.74 13.94 21.78
C GLY A 194 -25.94 13.41 20.58
N TYR A 195 -24.94 14.15 20.09
CA TYR A 195 -24.07 13.75 18.98
C TYR A 195 -22.63 13.44 19.41
N LYS A 196 -22.26 13.69 20.67
CA LYS A 196 -20.90 13.40 21.20
C LYS A 196 -20.55 11.92 21.15
N THR A 197 -21.55 11.06 21.27
CA THR A 197 -21.36 9.61 21.12
C THR A 197 -22.25 9.13 19.97
N PRO A 198 -21.66 8.74 18.83
CA PRO A 198 -22.41 8.31 17.67
C PRO A 198 -23.32 7.12 17.97
N LYS A 199 -24.61 7.23 17.63
CA LYS A 199 -25.59 6.14 17.65
C LYS A 199 -25.81 5.64 16.24
N LEU A 200 -25.94 4.32 16.06
CA LEU A 200 -26.24 3.72 14.76
C LEU A 200 -27.56 4.21 14.18
N SER A 201 -28.56 4.54 15.04
CA SER A 201 -29.84 5.14 14.63
C SER A 201 -29.69 6.51 13.97
N ASN A 202 -28.64 7.25 14.30
CA ASN A 202 -28.36 8.57 13.75
C ASN A 202 -27.40 8.52 12.54
N CYS A 203 -27.02 7.31 12.12
CA CYS A 203 -26.11 7.09 10.99
C CYS A 203 -26.93 6.70 9.75
N ASN A 204 -26.84 7.49 8.69
CA ASN A 204 -27.43 7.13 7.39
C ASN A 204 -26.41 6.35 6.58
N ARG A 205 -26.68 5.08 6.24
CA ARG A 205 -25.77 4.27 5.43
C ARG A 205 -25.76 4.76 3.99
N ILE A 206 -24.58 5.18 3.50
CA ILE A 206 -24.33 5.59 2.11
C ILE A 206 -23.95 4.38 1.28
N ALA A 207 -23.06 3.54 1.80
CA ALA A 207 -22.61 2.35 1.10
C ALA A 207 -22.33 1.21 2.08
N SER A 208 -22.69 0.01 1.65
CA SER A 208 -22.33 -1.21 2.38
C SER A 208 -20.85 -1.51 2.21
N ARG A 209 -20.26 -2.19 3.19
CA ARG A 209 -18.89 -2.72 3.12
C ARG A 209 -18.61 -3.43 1.80
N LYS A 210 -17.54 -3.05 1.15
CA LYS A 210 -16.94 -3.71 -0.02
C LYS A 210 -15.50 -4.13 0.32
N THR A 211 -14.71 -4.46 -0.69
CA THR A 211 -13.28 -4.81 -0.55
C THR A 211 -12.39 -3.58 -0.32
N THR A 212 -12.91 -2.39 -0.61
CA THR A 212 -12.19 -1.12 -0.46
C THR A 212 -13.05 -0.06 0.20
N LEU A 213 -12.44 0.78 1.01
CA LEU A 213 -12.98 2.08 1.41
C LEU A 213 -12.68 3.09 0.32
N VAL A 214 -13.61 4.01 0.06
CA VAL A 214 -13.45 5.07 -0.94
C VAL A 214 -13.94 6.38 -0.34
N THR A 215 -13.12 7.42 -0.44
CA THR A 215 -13.50 8.80 -0.09
C THR A 215 -12.99 9.76 -1.14
N GLN A 216 -13.74 10.82 -1.41
CA GLN A 216 -13.28 11.93 -2.22
C GLN A 216 -12.24 12.73 -1.44
N VAL A 217 -11.20 13.17 -2.11
CA VAL A 217 -10.15 14.02 -1.54
C VAL A 217 -10.48 15.45 -1.91
N ALA A 218 -10.53 16.35 -0.93
CA ALA A 218 -10.54 17.79 -1.22
C ALA A 218 -9.16 18.16 -1.77
N VAL A 219 -9.12 18.77 -2.93
CA VAL A 219 -7.92 19.26 -3.63
C VAL A 219 -7.82 20.77 -3.41
#